data_6db0a74c558657738ddc383121effd02
#
_entry.id   6db0a74c558657738ddc383121effd02
#
_cell.length_a   1.000
_cell.length_b   1.000
_cell.length_c   1.000
_cell.angle_alpha   90.00
_cell.angle_beta   90.00
_cell.angle_gamma   90.00
#
_symmetry.space_group_name_H-M   'P 1'
#
loop_
_entity.id
_entity.type
_entity.pdbx_description
1 polymer ?
#
loop_
_entity_poly.entity_id
_entity_poly.type
_entity_poly.pdbx_seq_one_letter_code
_entity_poly.pdbx_strand_id
1 'polypeptide(L)'
;IIDKKGRMLSGGQRRKVEIARTLVSNPRVILLDEPFAGIDPIAVEEIKSLLRKVVSNDISILITDHNVRETLSLCNRAIIMNEGEIIAEGTSNELIENALVKKTYFGNMYSS
;
A
#
# COMPACT_ATOMS: atom_id res chain seq x y z
N ILE A 1 23.83 10.41 -19.35
CA ILE A 1 22.50 10.04 -19.88
C ILE A 1 21.77 9.11 -18.92
N ILE A 2 22.46 8.11 -18.42
CA ILE A 2 21.87 7.18 -17.46
C ILE A 2 21.48 7.92 -16.18
N ASP A 3 22.34 8.79 -15.70
CA ASP A 3 22.06 9.60 -14.51
C ASP A 3 20.91 10.54 -14.73
N LYS A 4 20.85 11.12 -15.92
CA LYS A 4 19.77 12.03 -16.29
C LYS A 4 18.43 11.30 -16.33
N LYS A 5 18.42 10.10 -16.90
CA LYS A 5 17.22 9.26 -16.91
C LYS A 5 16.80 8.89 -15.50
N GLY A 6 17.74 8.55 -14.64
CA GLY A 6 17.45 8.24 -13.25
C GLY A 6 16.81 9.41 -12.52
N ARG A 7 17.30 10.63 -12.78
CA ARG A 7 16.74 11.81 -12.16
C ARG A 7 15.34 12.14 -12.66
N MET A 8 15.02 11.72 -13.88
CA MET A 8 13.73 11.99 -14.47
C MET A 8 12.68 10.92 -14.22
N LEU A 9 13.04 9.87 -13.49
CA LEU A 9 12.06 8.86 -13.10
C LEU A 9 11.01 9.49 -12.18
N SER A 10 9.73 9.17 -12.43
CA SER A 10 8.64 9.60 -11.56
C SER A 10 8.75 8.92 -10.20
N GLY A 11 8.04 9.45 -9.20
CA GLY A 11 7.97 8.83 -7.88
C GLY A 11 7.49 7.39 -7.95
N GLY A 12 6.49 7.12 -8.81
CA GLY A 12 5.98 5.77 -8.99
C GLY A 12 7.00 4.82 -9.60
N GLN A 13 7.76 5.31 -10.58
CA GLN A 13 8.80 4.49 -11.21
C GLN A 13 9.92 4.18 -10.22
N ARG A 14 10.32 5.16 -9.43
CA ARG A 14 11.31 4.93 -8.36
C ARG A 14 10.83 3.89 -7.37
N ARG A 15 9.57 3.98 -6.98
CA ARG A 15 8.98 3.06 -6.02
C ARG A 15 8.97 1.64 -6.58
N LYS A 16 8.64 1.47 -7.86
CA LYS A 16 8.68 0.15 -8.50
C LYS A 16 10.11 -0.41 -8.52
N VAL A 17 11.09 0.41 -8.77
CA VAL A 17 12.50 0.00 -8.77
C VAL A 17 12.93 -0.45 -7.37
N GLU A 18 12.54 0.30 -6.34
CA GLU A 18 12.86 -0.05 -4.96
C GLU A 18 12.28 -1.41 -4.57
N ILE A 19 11.03 -1.64 -4.95
CA ILE A 19 10.37 -2.93 -4.68
C ILE A 19 11.08 -4.05 -5.45
N ALA A 20 11.39 -3.83 -6.72
CA ALA A 20 12.09 -4.81 -7.53
C ALA A 20 13.45 -5.20 -6.95
N ARG A 21 14.19 -4.23 -6.43
CA ARG A 21 15.48 -4.48 -5.79
C ARG A 21 15.33 -5.37 -4.56
N THR A 22 14.28 -5.14 -3.79
CA THR A 22 14.01 -5.95 -2.61
C THR A 22 13.78 -7.41 -3.01
N LEU A 23 13.14 -7.63 -4.16
CA LEU A 23 12.85 -8.97 -4.65
C LEU A 23 14.09 -9.76 -5.08
N VAL A 24 15.17 -9.08 -5.46
CA VAL A 24 16.39 -9.75 -5.90
C VAL A 24 16.97 -10.65 -4.82
N SER A 25 16.81 -10.28 -3.55
CA SER A 25 17.31 -11.08 -2.43
C SER A 25 16.43 -12.31 -2.12
N ASN A 26 15.36 -12.50 -2.87
CA ASN A 26 14.40 -13.61 -2.69
C ASN A 26 13.87 -13.71 -1.24
N PRO A 27 13.28 -12.63 -0.72
CA PRO A 27 12.79 -12.60 0.65
C PRO A 27 11.51 -13.41 0.81
N ARG A 28 11.21 -13.77 2.06
CA ARG A 28 9.92 -14.38 2.40
C ARG A 28 8.91 -13.34 2.85
N VAL A 29 9.41 -12.24 3.40
CA VAL A 29 8.58 -11.14 3.88
C VAL A 29 9.17 -9.84 3.39
N ILE A 30 8.31 -8.96 2.91
CA ILE A 30 8.69 -7.61 2.49
C ILE A 30 7.94 -6.61 3.34
N LEU A 31 8.66 -5.61 3.84
CA LEU A 31 8.08 -4.51 4.59
C LEU A 31 8.07 -3.27 3.71
N LEU A 32 6.90 -2.69 3.51
CA LEU A 32 6.74 -1.48 2.72
C LEU A 32 6.12 -0.39 3.57
N ASP A 33 6.85 0.71 3.72
CA ASP A 33 6.38 1.86 4.49
C ASP A 33 5.91 2.94 3.52
N GLU A 34 4.61 3.21 3.56
CA GLU A 34 3.94 4.21 2.72
C GLU A 34 4.25 4.07 1.22
N PRO A 35 4.01 2.88 0.64
CA PRO A 35 4.35 2.66 -0.77
C PRO A 35 3.53 3.51 -1.74
N PHE A 36 2.40 4.06 -1.32
CA PHE A 36 1.54 4.86 -2.19
C PHE A 36 1.68 6.37 -1.97
N ALA A 37 2.56 6.78 -1.06
CA ALA A 37 2.72 8.20 -0.76
C ALA A 37 3.40 8.94 -1.90
N GLY A 38 2.82 10.08 -2.27
CA GLY A 38 3.44 10.99 -3.23
C GLY A 38 3.48 10.52 -4.68
N ILE A 39 2.66 9.54 -5.05
CA ILE A 39 2.60 9.05 -6.43
C ILE A 39 1.20 9.24 -6.99
N ASP A 40 1.10 9.28 -8.33
CA ASP A 40 -0.18 9.49 -8.99
C ASP A 40 -1.02 8.21 -9.06
N PRO A 41 -2.33 8.32 -9.35
CA PRO A 41 -3.23 7.17 -9.38
C PRO A 41 -2.82 6.05 -10.34
N ILE A 42 -2.21 6.39 -11.47
CA ILE A 42 -1.76 5.39 -12.44
C ILE A 42 -0.62 4.57 -11.83
N ALA A 43 0.33 5.26 -11.20
CA ALA A 43 1.46 4.60 -10.54
C ALA A 43 0.98 3.75 -9.36
N VAL A 44 -0.03 4.19 -8.62
CA VAL A 44 -0.62 3.40 -7.54
C VAL A 44 -1.12 2.06 -8.08
N GLU A 45 -1.86 2.07 -9.18
CA GLU A 45 -2.38 0.83 -9.76
C GLU A 45 -1.28 -0.09 -10.27
N GLU A 46 -0.22 0.48 -10.84
CA GLU A 46 0.92 -0.31 -11.28
C GLU A 46 1.63 -0.99 -10.13
N ILE A 47 1.81 -0.27 -9.02
CA ILE A 47 2.44 -0.83 -7.82
C ILE A 47 1.54 -1.92 -7.22
N LYS A 48 0.24 -1.71 -7.16
CA LYS A 48 -0.69 -2.72 -6.67
C LYS A 48 -0.60 -4.00 -7.50
N SER A 49 -0.52 -3.88 -8.82
CA SER A 49 -0.36 -5.03 -9.70
C SER A 49 0.93 -5.78 -9.43
N LEU A 50 2.02 -5.04 -9.23
CA LEU A 50 3.31 -5.63 -8.90
C LEU A 50 3.24 -6.40 -7.57
N LEU A 51 2.64 -5.80 -6.56
CA LEU A 51 2.53 -6.42 -5.24
C LEU A 51 1.66 -7.68 -5.27
N ARG A 52 0.58 -7.70 -6.07
CA ARG A 52 -0.24 -8.90 -6.23
C ARG A 52 0.55 -10.04 -6.84
N LYS A 53 1.40 -9.75 -7.81
CA LYS A 53 2.27 -10.76 -8.40
C LYS A 53 3.27 -11.31 -7.38
N VAL A 54 3.80 -10.43 -6.54
CA VAL A 54 4.75 -10.82 -5.50
C VAL A 54 4.09 -11.77 -4.50
N VAL A 55 2.89 -11.45 -4.05
CA VAL A 55 2.16 -12.28 -3.10
C VAL A 55 1.86 -13.65 -3.70
N SER A 56 1.57 -13.73 -4.99
CA SER A 56 1.27 -14.99 -5.65
C SER A 56 2.46 -15.95 -5.68
N ASN A 57 3.66 -15.47 -5.36
CA ASN A 57 4.89 -16.27 -5.31
C ASN A 57 5.30 -16.62 -3.87
N ASP A 58 4.34 -16.71 -2.97
CA ASP A 58 4.53 -17.08 -1.56
C ASP A 58 5.37 -16.08 -0.76
N ILE A 59 5.38 -14.83 -1.17
CA ILE A 59 6.01 -13.75 -0.43
C ILE A 59 4.93 -12.99 0.31
N SER A 60 5.12 -12.82 1.62
CA SER A 60 4.19 -12.03 2.43
C SER A 60 4.61 -10.56 2.42
N ILE A 61 3.64 -9.67 2.40
CA ILE A 61 3.91 -8.24 2.38
C ILE A 61 3.20 -7.59 3.56
N LEU A 62 3.96 -6.79 4.30
CA LEU A 62 3.40 -5.94 5.34
C LEU A 62 3.50 -4.49 4.87
N ILE A 63 2.36 -3.82 4.81
CA ILE A 63 2.28 -2.44 4.32
C ILE A 63 1.81 -1.53 5.45
N THR A 64 2.50 -0.41 5.64
CA THR A 64 2.00 0.69 6.48
C THR A 64 1.74 1.87 5.57
N ASP A 65 0.54 2.45 5.64
CA ASP A 65 0.19 3.57 4.78
C ASP A 65 -0.99 4.34 5.38
N HIS A 66 -1.04 5.63 5.14
CA HIS A 66 -2.16 6.47 5.51
C HIS A 66 -3.30 6.38 4.49
N ASN A 67 -3.02 5.85 3.32
CA ASN A 67 -4.02 5.71 2.27
C ASN A 67 -4.84 4.44 2.54
N VAL A 68 -5.81 4.56 3.43
CA VAL A 68 -6.62 3.43 3.91
C VAL A 68 -7.33 2.73 2.76
N ARG A 69 -7.93 3.52 1.86
CA ARG A 69 -8.67 2.97 0.74
C ARG A 69 -7.82 2.06 -0.14
N GLU A 70 -6.64 2.56 -0.55
CA GLU A 70 -5.75 1.81 -1.43
C GLU A 70 -5.19 0.58 -0.72
N THR A 71 -4.85 0.74 0.55
CA THR A 71 -4.31 -0.37 1.34
C THR A 71 -5.35 -1.48 1.52
N LEU A 72 -6.59 -1.12 1.87
CA LEU A 72 -7.65 -2.11 2.03
C LEU A 72 -8.01 -2.81 0.73
N SER A 73 -7.90 -2.13 -0.40
CA SER A 73 -8.18 -2.74 -1.69
C SER A 73 -7.14 -3.80 -2.07
N LEU A 74 -5.96 -3.73 -1.50
CA LEU A 74 -4.85 -4.62 -1.81
C LEU A 74 -4.68 -5.75 -0.80
N CYS A 75 -4.88 -5.46 0.48
CA CYS A 75 -4.58 -6.38 1.56
C CYS A 75 -5.71 -7.37 1.83
N ASN A 76 -5.33 -8.56 2.33
CA ASN A 76 -6.31 -9.56 2.79
C ASN A 76 -6.81 -9.21 4.19
N ARG A 77 -5.92 -8.76 5.04
CA ARG A 77 -6.21 -8.37 6.42
C ARG A 77 -5.49 -7.08 6.73
N ALA A 78 -6.05 -6.33 7.67
CA ALA A 78 -5.44 -5.08 8.08
C ALA A 78 -5.74 -4.77 9.54
N ILE A 79 -4.92 -3.89 10.08
CA ILE A 79 -5.11 -3.32 11.41
C ILE A 79 -5.16 -1.82 11.21
N ILE A 80 -6.20 -1.18 11.71
CA ILE A 80 -6.33 0.27 11.61
C ILE A 80 -6.05 0.88 12.97
N MET A 81 -5.12 1.81 13.00
CA MET A 81 -4.71 2.48 14.23
C MET A 81 -5.00 3.97 14.15
N ASN A 82 -5.32 4.55 15.29
CA ASN A 82 -5.52 5.98 15.40
C ASN A 82 -4.98 6.42 16.77
N GLU A 83 -4.10 7.41 16.76
CA GLU A 83 -3.49 7.95 17.96
C GLU A 83 -2.87 6.88 18.86
N GLY A 84 -2.17 5.94 18.24
CA GLY A 84 -1.48 4.88 18.96
C GLY A 84 -2.35 3.72 19.42
N GLU A 85 -3.64 3.74 19.12
CA GLU A 85 -4.57 2.69 19.51
C GLU A 85 -5.10 1.94 18.31
N ILE A 86 -5.30 0.64 18.49
CA ILE A 86 -5.95 -0.19 17.47
C ILE A 86 -7.46 0.04 17.55
N ILE A 87 -8.06 0.54 16.50
CA ILE A 87 -9.49 0.79 16.47
C ILE A 87 -10.27 -0.26 15.68
N ALA A 88 -9.60 -1.01 14.82
CA ALA A 88 -10.24 -2.09 14.06
C ALA A 88 -9.19 -3.05 13.53
N GLU A 89 -9.56 -4.32 13.44
CA GLU A 89 -8.70 -5.36 12.91
C GLU A 89 -9.57 -6.42 12.25
N GLY A 90 -9.14 -6.93 11.12
CA GLY A 90 -9.88 -7.98 10.43
C GLY A 90 -9.57 -8.05 8.95
N THR A 91 -10.43 -8.73 8.20
CA THR A 91 -10.31 -8.76 6.75
C THR A 91 -10.66 -7.39 6.17
N SER A 92 -10.20 -7.14 4.95
CA SER A 92 -10.51 -5.88 4.28
C SER A 92 -12.02 -5.66 4.16
N ASN A 93 -12.77 -6.71 3.83
CA ASN A 93 -14.22 -6.59 3.72
C ASN A 93 -14.88 -6.25 5.05
N GLU A 94 -14.44 -6.88 6.14
CA GLU A 94 -14.93 -6.58 7.48
C GLU A 94 -14.66 -5.12 7.85
N LEU A 95 -13.48 -4.62 7.53
CA LEU A 95 -13.11 -3.25 7.86
C LEU A 95 -13.90 -2.23 7.06
N ILE A 96 -14.14 -2.51 5.78
CA ILE A 96 -14.94 -1.62 4.94
C ILE A 96 -16.37 -1.51 5.50
N GLU A 97 -16.91 -2.59 6.02
CA GLU A 97 -18.23 -2.60 6.61
C GLU A 97 -18.29 -2.05 8.03
N ASN A 98 -17.16 -1.93 8.69
CA ASN A 98 -17.10 -1.48 10.07
C ASN A 98 -17.48 0.00 10.20
N ALA A 99 -18.52 0.27 11.00
CA ALA A 99 -19.05 1.62 11.16
C ALA A 99 -18.03 2.60 11.73
N LEU A 100 -17.16 2.13 12.63
CA LEU A 100 -16.12 2.99 13.22
C LEU A 100 -15.10 3.39 12.17
N VAL A 101 -14.69 2.47 11.31
CA VAL A 101 -13.76 2.76 10.21
C VAL A 101 -14.39 3.75 9.25
N LYS A 102 -15.63 3.53 8.85
CA LYS A 102 -16.36 4.45 7.97
C LYS A 102 -16.43 5.85 8.57
N LYS A 103 -16.73 5.94 9.84
CA LYS A 103 -16.86 7.22 10.52
C LYS A 103 -15.50 7.93 10.63
N THR A 104 -14.42 7.19 10.94
CA THR A 104 -13.11 7.78 11.21
C THR A 104 -12.34 8.09 9.93
N TYR A 105 -12.40 7.20 8.94
CA TYR A 105 -11.55 7.30 7.75
C TYR A 105 -12.29 7.56 6.46
N PHE A 106 -13.49 6.99 6.30
CA PHE A 106 -14.23 7.13 5.06
C PHE A 106 -15.29 8.22 5.10
N GLY A 107 -15.74 8.62 6.28
CA GLY A 107 -16.70 9.68 6.41
C GLY A 107 -16.27 10.98 5.76
N ASN A 108 -15.02 11.35 5.96
CA ASN A 108 -14.45 12.56 5.38
C ASN A 108 -14.28 12.47 3.87
N MET A 109 -14.16 11.26 3.33
CA MET A 109 -14.00 11.05 1.90
C MET A 109 -15.32 11.06 1.14
N TYR A 110 -16.39 10.66 1.81
CA TYR A 110 -17.71 10.49 1.17
C TYR A 110 -18.73 11.53 1.57
N SER A 111 -18.50 12.25 2.66
CA SER A 111 -19.49 13.19 3.19
C SER A 111 -19.23 14.64 2.81
N SER A 112 -18.16 14.92 2.17
CA SER A 112 -17.88 16.27 1.68
C SER A 112 -18.48 16.51 0.28
#